data_7de1f84a3cfbe264fb2d125f8773ffb3
#
_entry.id   7de1f84a3cfbe264fb2d125f8773ffb3
#
_cell.length_a   1.000
_cell.length_b   1.000
_cell.length_c   1.000
_cell.angle_alpha   90.00
_cell.angle_beta   90.00
_cell.angle_gamma   90.00
#
_symmetry.space_group_name_H-M   'P 1'
#
loop_
_entity.id
_entity.type
_entity.pdbx_description
1 polymer ?
#
loop_
_entity_poly.entity_id
_entity_poly.type
_entity_poly.pdbx_seq_one_letter_code
_entity_poly.pdbx_strand_id
1 'polypeptide(L)' 'MTAAGILAVALIAIAAALVVYLLVALIDPERF' A
#
# COMPACT_ATOMS: atom_id res chain seq x y z
N MET A 1 -11.65 -9.28 16.59
CA MET A 1 -11.33 -9.25 15.16
C MET A 1 -11.69 -10.58 14.51
N THR A 2 -12.30 -10.56 13.37
CA THR A 2 -12.63 -11.76 12.62
C THR A 2 -11.58 -12.00 11.53
N ALA A 3 -11.56 -13.21 10.97
CA ALA A 3 -10.70 -13.52 9.83
C ALA A 3 -10.99 -12.57 8.66
N ALA A 4 -12.25 -12.27 8.41
CA ALA A 4 -12.62 -11.32 7.35
C ALA A 4 -12.08 -9.92 7.64
N GLY A 5 -12.09 -9.50 8.90
CA GLY A 5 -11.52 -8.21 9.30
C GLY A 5 -10.01 -8.16 9.08
N ILE A 6 -9.30 -9.21 9.41
CA ILE A 6 -7.86 -9.31 9.21
C ILE A 6 -7.53 -9.26 7.72
N LEU A 7 -8.27 -9.99 6.90
CA LEU A 7 -8.09 -9.98 5.46
C LEU A 7 -8.35 -8.60 4.88
N ALA A 8 -9.39 -7.93 5.32
CA ALA A 8 -9.70 -6.58 4.86
C ALA A 8 -8.58 -5.59 5.19
N VAL A 9 -8.05 -5.64 6.40
CA VAL A 9 -6.95 -4.77 6.82
C VAL A 9 -5.69 -5.07 6.01
N ALA A 10 -5.40 -6.35 5.77
CA ALA A 10 -4.25 -6.73 4.97
C ALA A 10 -4.35 -6.20 3.53
N LEU A 11 -5.52 -6.31 2.92
CA LEU A 11 -5.75 -5.80 1.56
C LEU A 11 -5.62 -4.28 1.50
N ILE A 12 -6.17 -3.58 2.48
CA ILE A 12 -6.05 -2.13 2.56
C ILE A 12 -4.58 -1.72 2.72
N ALA A 13 -3.84 -2.40 3.56
CA ALA A 13 -2.42 -2.12 3.78
C ALA A 13 -1.61 -2.31 2.49
N ILE A 14 -1.85 -3.39 1.77
CA ILE A 14 -1.18 -3.65 0.50
C ILE A 14 -1.55 -2.58 -0.52
N ALA A 15 -2.81 -2.23 -0.64
CA ALA A 15 -3.27 -1.19 -1.56
C ALA A 15 -2.63 0.16 -1.22
N ALA A 16 -2.58 0.52 0.04
CA ALA A 16 -1.94 1.76 0.48
C ALA A 16 -0.45 1.78 0.14
N ALA A 17 0.24 0.67 0.36
CA ALA A 17 1.65 0.55 0.03
C ALA A 17 1.89 0.72 -1.47
N LEU A 18 1.04 0.13 -2.31
CA LEU A 18 1.16 0.28 -3.75
C LEU A 18 0.90 1.72 -4.20
N VAL A 19 -0.08 2.38 -3.62
CA VAL A 19 -0.37 3.79 -3.94
C VAL A 19 0.81 4.68 -3.56
N VAL A 20 1.37 4.49 -2.37
CA VAL A 20 2.54 5.26 -1.92
C VAL A 20 3.72 5.00 -2.85
N TYR A 21 3.94 3.75 -3.23
CA TYR A 21 5.00 3.38 -4.16
C TYR A 21 4.87 4.12 -5.49
N LEU A 22 3.66 4.14 -6.04
CA LEU A 22 3.40 4.83 -7.31
C LEU A 22 3.58 6.33 -7.19
N LEU A 23 3.14 6.92 -6.08
CA LEU A 23 3.33 8.35 -5.83
C LEU A 23 4.80 8.71 -5.76
N VAL A 24 5.59 7.94 -5.03
CA VAL A 24 7.03 8.17 -4.91
C VAL A 24 7.70 8.03 -6.28
N ALA A 25 7.29 7.03 -7.06
CA ALA A 25 7.84 6.82 -8.39
C ALA A 25 7.59 8.00 -9.33
N LEU A 26 6.46 8.70 -9.15
CA LEU A 26 6.14 9.87 -9.96
C LEU A 26 6.84 11.13 -9.48
N ILE A 27 6.95 11.31 -8.16
CA ILE A 27 7.51 12.52 -7.58
C ILE A 27 9.05 12.46 -7.56
N ASP A 28 9.61 11.32 -7.21
CA ASP A 28 11.04 11.14 -7.05
C ASP A 28 11.47 9.78 -7.60
N PRO A 29 11.50 9.64 -8.95
CA PRO A 29 11.84 8.37 -9.59
C PRO A 29 13.29 7.94 -9.38
N GLU A 30 14.16 8.84 -8.96
CA GLU A 30 15.58 8.55 -8.73
C GLU A 30 15.88 8.28 -7.26
N ARG A 31 14.88 8.01 -6.49
CA ARG A 31 15.04 7.74 -5.09
C ARG A 31 15.65 6.35 -4.86
N PHE A 32 16.92 6.25 -4.89
CA PHE A 32 17.51 4.93 -4.73
C PHE A 32 18.94 5.05 -4.24
#